data_bd329b53f824f13661adcb4ecc812c97
#
_entry.id   bd329b53f824f13661adcb4ecc812c97
#
_cell.length_a   1.000
_cell.length_b   1.000
_cell.length_c   1.000
_cell.angle_alpha   90.00
_cell.angle_beta   90.00
_cell.angle_gamma   90.00
#
_symmetry.space_group_name_H-M   'P 1'
#
loop_
_entity.id
_entity.type
_entity.pdbx_description
1 polymer ?
#
loop_
_entity_poly.entity_id
_entity_poly.type
_entity_poly.pdbx_seq_one_letter_code
_entity_poly.pdbx_strand_id
1 'polypeptide(L)'
;MHTASIFSETSFLLTAEPGYRVSIHPRSAQMRITMTGSLILAARLLLVPMLGERKLATARHLAEKQNDRSPAGYLLSRAEQAELFVGA
;
A
#
# COMPACT_ATOMS: atom_id res chain seq x y z
N MET A 1 1.88 2.52 -7.80
CA MET A 1 0.70 1.89 -7.15
C MET A 1 0.63 2.32 -5.71
N HIS A 2 -0.45 2.94 -5.36
CA HIS A 2 -0.66 3.40 -3.99
C HIS A 2 -1.32 2.33 -3.13
N THR A 3 -1.27 2.52 -1.83
CA THR A 3 -2.02 1.72 -0.88
C THR A 3 -2.47 2.62 0.26
N ALA A 4 -3.64 2.32 0.85
CA ALA A 4 -4.32 3.28 1.73
C ALA A 4 -4.39 4.62 0.99
N SER A 5 -3.95 5.72 1.59
CA SER A 5 -3.78 6.97 0.84
C SER A 5 -2.30 7.37 0.79
N ILE A 6 -1.42 6.40 0.63
CA ILE A 6 0.00 6.64 0.45
C ILE A 6 0.33 6.46 -1.04
N PHE A 7 0.84 7.51 -1.65
CA PHE A 7 1.19 7.56 -3.06
C PHE A 7 2.70 7.66 -3.20
N SER A 8 3.20 7.43 -4.41
CA SER A 8 4.65 7.57 -4.63
C SER A 8 5.15 8.95 -4.23
N GLU A 9 4.34 9.98 -4.49
CA GLU A 9 4.66 11.36 -4.14
C GLU A 9 4.61 11.64 -2.64
N THR A 10 3.96 10.80 -1.87
CA THR A 10 3.87 10.92 -0.42
C THR A 10 4.51 9.72 0.28
N SER A 11 5.51 9.12 -0.35
CA SER A 11 6.14 7.90 0.16
C SER A 11 6.81 8.06 1.53
N PHE A 12 7.10 9.29 1.96
CA PHE A 12 7.61 9.52 3.31
C PHE A 12 6.65 9.02 4.39
N LEU A 13 5.37 8.88 4.07
CA LEU A 13 4.38 8.35 5.00
C LEU A 13 4.58 6.87 5.29
N LEU A 14 5.35 6.15 4.47
CA LEU A 14 5.64 4.74 4.70
C LEU A 14 6.48 4.53 5.96
N THR A 15 7.37 5.45 6.25
CA THR A 15 8.30 5.34 7.38
C THR A 15 8.02 6.34 8.49
N ALA A 16 6.97 7.16 8.38
CA ALA A 16 6.57 8.06 9.43
C ALA A 16 6.17 7.29 10.68
N GLU A 17 6.25 7.93 11.84
CA GLU A 17 5.85 7.29 13.09
C GLU A 17 4.44 6.71 12.99
N PRO A 18 4.16 5.58 13.69
CA PRO A 18 2.85 4.96 13.62
C PRO A 18 1.73 5.92 14.00
N GLY A 19 0.72 5.99 13.17
CA GLY A 19 -0.42 6.86 13.40
C GLY A 19 -1.13 7.21 12.12
N TYR A 20 -1.93 8.26 12.19
CA TYR A 20 -2.67 8.78 11.06
C TYR A 20 -2.10 10.12 10.64
N ARG A 21 -2.01 10.34 9.35
CA ARG A 21 -1.43 11.57 8.79
C ARG A 21 -2.27 12.05 7.61
N VAL A 22 -2.16 13.34 7.33
CA VAL A 22 -2.77 13.91 6.15
C VAL A 22 -1.93 13.54 4.93
N SER A 23 -2.60 13.09 3.88
CA SER A 23 -2.00 12.82 2.58
C SER A 23 -2.74 13.63 1.52
N ILE A 24 -2.05 13.96 0.43
CA ILE A 24 -2.63 14.75 -0.65
C ILE A 24 -2.58 13.91 -1.92
N HIS A 25 -3.75 13.76 -2.56
CA HIS A 25 -3.80 13.02 -3.80
C HIS A 25 -3.02 13.76 -4.88
N PRO A 26 -2.09 13.10 -5.59
CA PRO A 26 -1.17 13.79 -6.49
C PRO A 26 -1.83 14.45 -7.69
N ARG A 27 -3.00 13.98 -8.12
CA ARG A 27 -3.70 14.55 -9.27
C ARG A 27 -4.80 15.53 -8.90
N SER A 28 -5.63 15.16 -7.94
CA SER A 28 -6.80 15.95 -7.57
C SER A 28 -6.51 16.98 -6.48
N ALA A 29 -5.36 16.89 -5.84
CA ALA A 29 -4.99 17.69 -4.67
C ALA A 29 -5.97 17.52 -3.50
N GLN A 30 -6.78 16.47 -3.51
CA GLN A 30 -7.71 16.18 -2.45
C GLN A 30 -6.96 15.75 -1.18
N MET A 31 -7.34 16.34 -0.06
CA MET A 31 -6.77 15.96 1.22
C MET A 31 -7.43 14.70 1.74
N ARG A 32 -6.61 13.79 2.24
CA ARG A 32 -7.05 12.51 2.80
C ARG A 32 -6.32 12.24 4.10
N ILE A 33 -6.90 11.37 4.91
CA ILE A 33 -6.25 10.89 6.13
C ILE A 33 -5.90 9.43 5.90
N THR A 34 -4.65 9.07 6.17
CA THR A 34 -4.18 7.72 5.96
C THR A 34 -3.47 7.20 7.19
N MET A 35 -3.52 5.88 7.38
CA MET A 35 -2.57 5.21 8.26
C MET A 35 -1.17 5.34 7.67
N THR A 36 -0.17 5.53 8.53
CA THR A 36 1.22 5.46 8.09
C THR A 36 1.62 4.02 7.78
N GLY A 37 2.67 3.84 6.99
CA GLY A 37 3.20 2.52 6.71
C GLY A 37 3.62 1.79 7.97
N SER A 38 4.23 2.50 8.92
CA SER A 38 4.64 1.90 10.19
C SER A 38 3.46 1.38 10.99
N LEU A 39 2.33 2.08 10.97
CA LEU A 39 1.12 1.59 11.63
C LEU A 39 0.56 0.36 10.93
N ILE A 40 0.53 0.37 9.61
CA ILE A 40 0.06 -0.78 8.83
C ILE A 40 0.95 -2.01 9.11
N LEU A 41 2.25 -1.82 9.15
CA LEU A 41 3.19 -2.92 9.38
C LEU A 41 3.17 -3.44 10.82
N ALA A 42 2.54 -2.73 11.74
CA ALA A 42 2.34 -3.23 13.10
C ALA A 42 1.29 -4.34 13.15
N ALA A 43 0.50 -4.53 12.12
CA ALA A 43 -0.47 -5.61 12.06
C ALA A 43 0.23 -6.96 11.91
N ARG A 44 -0.33 -7.98 12.51
CA ARG A 44 0.20 -9.34 12.37
C ARG A 44 -0.10 -9.94 11.02
N LEU A 45 -1.20 -9.52 10.43
CA LEU A 45 -1.66 -10.03 9.14
C LEU A 45 -2.23 -8.89 8.33
N LEU A 46 -1.75 -8.75 7.09
CA LEU A 46 -2.30 -7.83 6.13
C LEU A 46 -3.12 -8.60 5.10
N LEU A 47 -4.36 -8.20 4.94
CA LEU A 47 -5.22 -8.74 3.89
C LEU A 47 -5.36 -7.68 2.81
N VAL A 48 -4.97 -8.03 1.59
CA VAL A 48 -4.95 -7.07 0.49
C VAL A 48 -5.87 -7.58 -0.63
N PRO A 49 -7.13 -7.15 -0.64
CA PRO A 49 -8.04 -7.52 -1.71
C PRO A 49 -7.73 -6.69 -2.97
N MET A 50 -7.64 -7.35 -4.09
CA MET A 50 -7.43 -6.71 -5.39
C MET A 50 -8.53 -7.17 -6.33
N LEU A 51 -9.53 -6.31 -6.51
CA LEU A 51 -10.74 -6.64 -7.24
C LEU A 51 -10.72 -6.02 -8.64
N GLY A 52 -11.26 -6.76 -9.59
CA GLY A 52 -11.37 -6.32 -10.97
C GLY A 52 -10.20 -6.79 -11.83
N GLU A 53 -10.47 -6.90 -13.12
CA GLU A 53 -9.48 -7.41 -14.07
C GLU A 53 -8.20 -6.59 -14.13
N ARG A 54 -8.31 -5.27 -13.96
CA ARG A 54 -7.14 -4.39 -13.98
C ARG A 54 -6.15 -4.74 -12.88
N LYS A 55 -6.64 -5.25 -11.77
CA LYS A 55 -5.80 -5.57 -10.63
C LYS A 55 -5.11 -6.92 -10.76
N LEU A 56 -5.52 -7.74 -11.71
CA LEU A 56 -4.94 -9.07 -11.87
C LEU A 56 -3.46 -8.98 -12.25
N ALA A 57 -3.12 -8.16 -13.25
CA ALA A 57 -1.73 -7.97 -13.63
C ALA A 57 -0.92 -7.35 -12.51
N THR A 58 -1.51 -6.38 -11.79
CA THR A 58 -0.88 -5.76 -10.64
C THR A 58 -0.60 -6.78 -9.53
N ALA A 59 -1.56 -7.67 -9.26
CA ALA A 59 -1.39 -8.71 -8.25
C ALA A 59 -0.24 -9.65 -8.61
N ARG A 60 -0.14 -10.04 -9.87
CA ARG A 60 0.98 -10.86 -10.34
C ARG A 60 2.31 -10.17 -10.16
N HIS A 61 2.36 -8.90 -10.52
CA HIS A 61 3.58 -8.11 -10.38
C HIS A 61 4.03 -8.06 -8.93
N LEU A 62 3.11 -7.80 -8.01
CA LEU A 62 3.42 -7.75 -6.58
C LEU A 62 3.85 -9.10 -6.03
N ALA A 63 3.27 -10.18 -6.52
CA ALA A 63 3.61 -11.52 -6.05
C ALA A 63 4.99 -11.95 -6.54
N GLU A 64 5.37 -11.54 -7.75
CA GLU A 64 6.62 -11.95 -8.38
C GLU A 64 7.80 -11.05 -8.05
N LYS A 65 7.55 -9.76 -7.81
CA LYS A 65 8.60 -8.78 -7.57
C LYS A 65 8.77 -8.53 -6.08
N GLN A 66 9.97 -8.79 -5.59
CA GLN A 66 10.28 -8.64 -4.18
C GLN A 66 10.80 -7.25 -3.82
N ASN A 67 11.18 -6.46 -4.81
CA ASN A 67 11.79 -5.16 -4.60
C ASN A 67 10.97 -4.04 -5.24
N ASP A 68 9.67 -4.20 -5.30
CA ASP A 68 8.79 -3.19 -5.83
C ASP A 68 8.93 -1.90 -5.00
N ARG A 69 9.11 -0.77 -5.69
CA ARG A 69 9.28 0.53 -5.05
C ARG A 69 7.98 1.25 -4.78
N SER A 70 6.87 0.70 -5.26
CA SER A 70 5.57 1.31 -4.98
C SER A 70 5.24 1.17 -3.49
N PRO A 71 4.36 2.04 -2.96
CA PRO A 71 3.93 1.90 -1.57
C PRO A 71 3.39 0.51 -1.24
N ALA A 72 2.58 -0.07 -2.12
CA ALA A 72 2.05 -1.40 -1.88
C ALA A 72 3.14 -2.45 -1.83
N GLY A 73 4.09 -2.40 -2.77
CA GLY A 73 5.21 -3.32 -2.79
C GLY A 73 6.09 -3.20 -1.56
N TYR A 74 6.35 -1.96 -1.12
CA TYR A 74 7.10 -1.72 0.11
C TYR A 74 6.46 -2.41 1.30
N LEU A 75 5.15 -2.25 1.48
CA LEU A 75 4.46 -2.82 2.62
C LEU A 75 4.38 -4.33 2.55
N LEU A 76 4.10 -4.88 1.36
CA LEU A 76 4.02 -6.33 1.20
C LEU A 76 5.36 -7.01 1.46
N SER A 77 6.46 -6.37 1.08
CA SER A 77 7.79 -6.96 1.28
C SER A 77 8.22 -6.97 2.75
N ARG A 78 7.64 -6.10 3.57
CA ARG A 78 8.02 -5.94 4.97
C ARG A 78 6.99 -6.45 5.96
N ALA A 79 5.80 -6.80 5.50
CA ALA A 79 4.76 -7.30 6.38
C ALA A 79 5.19 -8.63 7.00
N GLU A 80 4.84 -8.81 8.25
CA GLU A 80 5.09 -10.08 8.93
C GLU A 80 4.37 -11.21 8.22
N GLN A 81 3.12 -10.97 7.85
CA GLN A 81 2.31 -11.92 7.11
C GLN A 81 1.31 -11.16 6.25
N ALA A 82 1.24 -11.47 4.97
CA ALA A 82 0.33 -10.80 4.06
C ALA A 82 -0.30 -11.81 3.11
N GLU A 83 -1.57 -11.56 2.78
CA GLU A 83 -2.31 -12.37 1.83
C GLU A 83 -2.95 -11.48 0.78
N LEU A 84 -2.77 -11.84 -0.48
CA LEU A 84 -3.40 -11.18 -1.61
C LEU A 84 -4.65 -11.96 -2.00
N PHE A 85 -5.77 -11.24 -2.07
CA PHE A 85 -7.01 -11.80 -2.57
C PHE A 85 -7.32 -11.18 -3.92
N VAL A 86 -7.43 -11.99 -4.94
CA VAL A 86 -7.69 -11.52 -6.29
C VAL A 86 -9.08 -11.97 -6.70
N GLY A 87 -9.90 -11.02 -7.15
CA GLY A 87 -11.27 -11.31 -7.58
C GLY A 87 -11.61 -10.60 -8.87
N ALA A 88 -12.57 -11.15 -9.56
CA ALA A 88 -13.05 -10.54 -10.80
C ALA A 88 -14.01 -9.39 -10.55
#